data_3f68659a2135dc3620d0f47d62b148cb
#
_entry.id   3f68659a2135dc3620d0f47d62b148cb
#
_cell.length_a   1.000
_cell.length_b   1.000
_cell.length_c   1.000
_cell.angle_alpha   90.00
_cell.angle_beta   90.00
_cell.angle_gamma   90.00
#
_symmetry.space_group_name_H-M   'P 1'
#
loop_
_entity.id
_entity.type
_entity.pdbx_description
1 polymer ?
#
loop_
_entity_poly.entity_id
_entity_poly.type
_entity_poly.pdbx_seq_one_letter_code
_entity_poly.pdbx_strand_id
1 'polypeptide(L)'
;MRILVANVNTTVSMTEAIAESARGVASPGTEIVGITPRFGADSCEGNFESYLAAIAVMDAITSYPEPFDAVIQAGYGEHGREGLQELLDVPVVDITEAAASTAMYLGHKYSVVTTLDRTVPLIEDRLKLAGLDARCASVRASGLGVLELESDPDRAVDAIVRQAREAVENDHAEVICLGCGGMAELEEKVTAATGVPIVDGVRAAVTIAEGLVRMGLTTSKVRTYATPRKKKVTGWPFQL
;
A
#
# COMPACT_ATOMS: atom_id res chain seq x y z
N MET A 1 -13.87 7.87 -13.69
CA MET A 1 -12.87 6.76 -13.79
C MET A 1 -13.19 5.71 -12.72
N ARG A 2 -12.75 4.47 -12.94
CA ARG A 2 -12.88 3.38 -11.95
C ARG A 2 -11.50 2.94 -11.51
N ILE A 3 -11.25 2.92 -10.20
CA ILE A 3 -9.98 2.51 -9.59
C ILE A 3 -10.24 1.27 -8.72
N LEU A 4 -9.51 0.20 -9.00
CA LEU A 4 -9.55 -1.00 -8.15
C LEU A 4 -8.54 -0.84 -7.01
N VAL A 5 -9.00 -1.03 -5.78
CA VAL A 5 -8.15 -0.99 -4.57
C VAL A 5 -8.07 -2.39 -4.01
N ALA A 6 -6.95 -3.05 -4.25
CA ALA A 6 -6.73 -4.44 -3.89
C ALA A 6 -6.11 -4.56 -2.49
N ASN A 7 -6.86 -5.12 -1.55
CA ASN A 7 -6.31 -5.62 -0.30
C ASN A 7 -5.35 -6.78 -0.60
N VAL A 8 -4.34 -6.97 0.23
CA VAL A 8 -3.32 -8.02 0.07
C VAL A 8 -3.58 -9.26 0.92
N ASN A 9 -4.67 -9.26 1.67
CA ASN A 9 -5.11 -10.38 2.50
C ASN A 9 -6.60 -10.71 2.26
N THR A 10 -7.10 -11.75 2.90
CA THR A 10 -8.48 -12.25 2.70
C THR A 10 -9.50 -11.66 3.66
N THR A 11 -9.12 -10.70 4.50
CA THR A 11 -10.01 -10.07 5.50
C THR A 11 -10.89 -9.00 4.85
N VAL A 12 -12.18 -9.29 4.74
CA VAL A 12 -13.16 -8.44 4.05
C VAL A 12 -13.35 -7.10 4.77
N SER A 13 -13.42 -7.09 6.11
CA SER A 13 -13.53 -5.84 6.89
C SER A 13 -12.40 -4.88 6.58
N MET A 14 -11.19 -5.40 6.43
CA MET A 14 -10.03 -4.59 6.07
C MET A 14 -10.14 -4.03 4.65
N THR A 15 -10.66 -4.80 3.69
CA THR A 15 -10.91 -4.29 2.34
C THR A 15 -11.92 -3.14 2.37
N GLU A 16 -12.97 -3.27 3.17
CA GLU A 16 -14.01 -2.23 3.32
C GLU A 16 -13.43 -0.96 3.93
N ALA A 17 -12.64 -1.06 4.99
CA ALA A 17 -11.98 0.08 5.63
C ALA A 17 -11.00 0.79 4.66
N ILE A 18 -10.18 0.04 3.94
CA ILE A 18 -9.25 0.57 2.92
C ILE A 18 -10.03 1.28 1.80
N ALA A 19 -11.11 0.67 1.31
CA ALA A 19 -11.92 1.27 0.25
C ALA A 19 -12.65 2.52 0.72
N GLU A 20 -13.09 2.58 1.97
CA GLU A 20 -13.72 3.78 2.57
C GLU A 20 -12.71 4.92 2.70
N SER A 21 -11.50 4.66 3.19
CA SER A 21 -10.41 5.64 3.21
C SER A 21 -10.12 6.18 1.80
N ALA A 22 -10.06 5.29 0.80
CA ALA A 22 -9.86 5.67 -0.60
C ALA A 22 -10.99 6.56 -1.13
N ARG A 23 -12.26 6.24 -0.82
CA ARG A 23 -13.43 7.06 -1.22
C ARG A 23 -13.41 8.44 -0.57
N GLY A 24 -12.90 8.55 0.65
CA GLY A 24 -12.81 9.82 1.39
C GLY A 24 -11.98 10.90 0.71
N VAL A 25 -11.09 10.52 -0.23
CA VAL A 25 -10.23 11.48 -0.98
C VAL A 25 -10.45 11.43 -2.48
N ALA A 26 -11.24 10.48 -2.97
CA ALA A 26 -11.51 10.34 -4.40
C ALA A 26 -12.25 11.57 -4.95
N SER A 27 -11.86 12.03 -6.13
CA SER A 27 -12.51 13.14 -6.81
C SER A 27 -13.96 12.78 -7.21
N PRO A 28 -14.88 13.76 -7.29
CA PRO A 28 -16.23 13.51 -7.80
C PRO A 28 -16.20 12.79 -9.17
N GLY A 29 -16.96 11.69 -9.26
CA GLY A 29 -17.02 10.86 -10.48
C GLY A 29 -15.94 9.78 -10.56
N THR A 30 -15.08 9.64 -9.57
CA THR A 30 -14.20 8.48 -9.41
C THR A 30 -14.92 7.40 -8.61
N GLU A 31 -15.02 6.21 -9.18
CA GLU A 31 -15.54 5.00 -8.55
C GLU A 31 -14.40 4.21 -7.93
N ILE A 32 -14.46 3.96 -6.63
CA ILE A 32 -13.52 3.11 -5.89
C ILE A 32 -14.14 1.74 -5.66
N VAL A 33 -13.49 0.71 -6.15
CA VAL A 33 -13.91 -0.69 -5.99
C VAL A 33 -12.88 -1.42 -5.12
N GLY A 34 -13.29 -1.80 -3.91
CA GLY A 34 -12.46 -2.65 -3.03
C GLY A 34 -12.42 -4.09 -3.54
N ILE A 35 -11.23 -4.67 -3.61
CA ILE A 35 -11.01 -6.04 -4.07
C ILE A 35 -10.40 -6.84 -2.94
N THR A 36 -11.09 -7.90 -2.52
CA THR A 36 -10.57 -8.89 -1.57
C THR A 36 -10.10 -10.12 -2.34
N PRO A 37 -8.84 -10.55 -2.23
CA PRO A 37 -8.39 -11.81 -2.79
C PRO A 37 -9.21 -12.99 -2.23
N ARG A 38 -9.54 -13.95 -3.08
CA ARG A 38 -10.37 -15.12 -2.69
C ARG A 38 -9.59 -16.24 -2.04
N PHE A 39 -8.27 -16.13 -1.94
CA PHE A 39 -7.37 -17.06 -1.24
C PHE A 39 -6.14 -16.29 -0.75
N GLY A 40 -5.40 -16.87 0.17
CA GLY A 40 -4.24 -16.26 0.81
C GLY A 40 -4.35 -16.31 2.34
N ALA A 41 -3.56 -15.53 3.02
CA ALA A 41 -3.62 -15.35 4.46
C ALA A 41 -4.64 -14.28 4.85
N ASP A 42 -5.12 -14.31 6.07
CA ASP A 42 -5.99 -13.29 6.67
C ASP A 42 -5.23 -12.01 7.06
N SER A 43 -3.90 -12.09 7.17
CA SER A 43 -2.99 -10.94 7.32
C SER A 43 -1.66 -11.20 6.60
N CYS A 44 -0.93 -10.14 6.26
CA CYS A 44 0.40 -10.22 5.65
C CYS A 44 1.42 -9.60 6.60
N GLU A 45 2.27 -10.43 7.17
CA GLU A 45 3.21 -10.05 8.23
C GLU A 45 4.64 -10.56 7.97
N GLY A 46 4.91 -11.12 6.80
CA GLY A 46 6.20 -11.66 6.43
C GLY A 46 6.32 -12.05 4.96
N ASN A 47 7.49 -12.55 4.55
CA ASN A 47 7.77 -12.93 3.17
C ASN A 47 6.83 -14.02 2.64
N PHE A 48 6.52 -15.03 3.46
CA PHE A 48 5.65 -16.14 3.04
C PHE A 48 4.27 -15.63 2.64
N GLU A 49 3.63 -14.85 3.51
CA GLU A 49 2.32 -14.26 3.24
C GLU A 49 2.38 -13.26 2.08
N SER A 50 3.48 -12.49 1.95
CA SER A 50 3.68 -11.54 0.84
C SER A 50 3.75 -12.24 -0.52
N TYR A 51 4.41 -13.41 -0.62
CA TYR A 51 4.44 -14.17 -1.87
C TYR A 51 3.08 -14.77 -2.23
N LEU A 52 2.33 -15.26 -1.23
CA LEU A 52 0.95 -15.70 -1.44
C LEU A 52 0.05 -14.54 -1.88
N ALA A 53 0.18 -13.39 -1.22
CA ALA A 53 -0.56 -12.17 -1.53
C ALA A 53 -0.30 -11.70 -2.97
N ALA A 54 0.95 -11.71 -3.42
CA ALA A 54 1.30 -11.32 -4.79
C ALA A 54 0.52 -12.12 -5.83
N ILE A 55 0.45 -13.45 -5.65
CA ILE A 55 -0.32 -14.33 -6.54
C ILE A 55 -1.81 -14.05 -6.43
N ALA A 56 -2.33 -13.92 -5.22
CA ALA A 56 -3.75 -13.74 -4.96
C ALA A 56 -4.28 -12.39 -5.48
N VAL A 57 -3.50 -11.33 -5.33
CA VAL A 57 -3.83 -9.99 -5.86
C VAL A 57 -3.82 -9.99 -7.39
N MET A 58 -2.80 -10.58 -8.04
CA MET A 58 -2.75 -10.69 -9.49
C MET A 58 -3.96 -11.46 -10.03
N ASP A 59 -4.32 -12.59 -9.40
CA ASP A 59 -5.52 -13.35 -9.77
C ASP A 59 -6.81 -12.53 -9.60
N ALA A 60 -6.98 -11.86 -8.48
CA ALA A 60 -8.18 -11.07 -8.20
C ALA A 60 -8.37 -9.92 -9.19
N ILE A 61 -7.30 -9.21 -9.51
CA ILE A 61 -7.35 -8.07 -10.45
C ILE A 61 -7.55 -8.54 -11.89
N THR A 62 -6.83 -9.56 -12.35
CA THR A 62 -6.97 -10.05 -13.74
C THR A 62 -8.29 -10.76 -13.99
N SER A 63 -8.95 -11.25 -12.94
CA SER A 63 -10.28 -11.87 -13.00
C SER A 63 -11.43 -10.86 -12.85
N TYR A 64 -11.15 -9.59 -12.61
CA TYR A 64 -12.21 -8.58 -12.49
C TYR A 64 -12.90 -8.35 -13.85
N PRO A 65 -14.25 -8.46 -13.92
CA PRO A 65 -14.93 -8.58 -15.20
C PRO A 65 -15.20 -7.25 -15.93
N GLU A 66 -15.09 -6.13 -15.22
CA GLU A 66 -15.44 -4.83 -15.79
C GLU A 66 -14.20 -3.99 -16.12
N PRO A 67 -14.28 -3.04 -17.07
CA PRO A 67 -13.19 -2.11 -17.34
C PRO A 67 -12.84 -1.25 -16.13
N PHE A 68 -11.56 -0.98 -15.95
CA PHE A 68 -11.02 -0.09 -14.93
C PHE A 68 -9.85 0.73 -15.47
N ASP A 69 -9.57 1.87 -14.82
CA ASP A 69 -8.61 2.87 -15.29
C ASP A 69 -7.28 2.84 -14.52
N ALA A 70 -7.27 2.32 -13.30
CA ALA A 70 -6.05 2.15 -12.50
C ALA A 70 -6.23 1.08 -11.42
N VAL A 71 -5.12 0.59 -10.88
CA VAL A 71 -5.07 -0.32 -9.74
C VAL A 71 -4.24 0.28 -8.63
N ILE A 72 -4.73 0.19 -7.39
CA ILE A 72 -3.97 0.45 -6.17
C ILE A 72 -3.75 -0.88 -5.45
N GLN A 73 -2.48 -1.24 -5.24
CA GLN A 73 -2.09 -2.36 -4.41
C GLN A 73 -1.94 -1.86 -2.98
N ALA A 74 -2.88 -2.24 -2.12
CA ALA A 74 -3.04 -1.69 -0.77
C ALA A 74 -2.31 -2.49 0.31
N GLY A 75 -1.11 -2.96 0.03
CA GLY A 75 -0.20 -3.57 0.98
C GLY A 75 1.09 -2.78 1.10
N TYR A 76 1.59 -2.61 2.32
CA TYR A 76 2.84 -1.92 2.55
C TYR A 76 4.01 -2.91 2.48
N GLY A 77 4.84 -2.82 1.43
CA GLY A 77 5.88 -3.79 1.09
C GLY A 77 5.69 -4.38 -0.31
N GLU A 78 6.26 -5.57 -0.55
CA GLU A 78 6.20 -6.25 -1.86
C GLU A 78 5.05 -7.26 -1.91
N HIS A 79 4.04 -6.97 -2.74
CA HIS A 79 2.85 -7.82 -2.90
C HIS A 79 2.41 -7.95 -4.36
N GLY A 80 3.38 -8.01 -5.30
CA GLY A 80 3.13 -8.31 -6.71
C GLY A 80 2.83 -7.12 -7.62
N ARG A 81 3.19 -5.89 -7.21
CA ARG A 81 2.99 -4.69 -8.04
C ARG A 81 3.63 -4.82 -9.42
N GLU A 82 4.89 -5.25 -9.49
CA GLU A 82 5.63 -5.42 -10.74
C GLU A 82 4.96 -6.44 -11.67
N GLY A 83 4.45 -7.54 -11.12
CA GLY A 83 3.68 -8.51 -11.88
C GLY A 83 2.39 -7.91 -12.45
N LEU A 84 1.66 -7.09 -11.69
CA LEU A 84 0.51 -6.37 -12.19
C LEU A 84 0.89 -5.37 -13.30
N GLN A 85 2.03 -4.69 -13.19
CA GLN A 85 2.51 -3.79 -14.24
C GLN A 85 2.87 -4.53 -15.54
N GLU A 86 3.32 -5.78 -15.47
CA GLU A 86 3.50 -6.62 -16.66
C GLU A 86 2.16 -7.07 -17.27
N LEU A 87 1.16 -7.38 -16.46
CA LEU A 87 -0.13 -7.91 -16.88
C LEU A 87 -1.11 -6.86 -17.38
N LEU A 88 -1.01 -5.62 -16.88
CA LEU A 88 -1.98 -4.54 -17.11
C LEU A 88 -1.36 -3.37 -17.88
N ASP A 89 -2.15 -2.74 -18.73
CA ASP A 89 -1.74 -1.50 -19.41
C ASP A 89 -2.01 -0.25 -18.55
N VAL A 90 -2.99 -0.31 -17.66
CA VAL A 90 -3.35 0.80 -16.76
C VAL A 90 -2.27 1.05 -15.69
N PRO A 91 -2.21 2.25 -15.09
CA PRO A 91 -1.32 2.52 -13.96
C PRO A 91 -1.57 1.59 -12.78
N VAL A 92 -0.49 1.11 -12.18
CA VAL A 92 -0.50 0.33 -10.94
C VAL A 92 0.32 1.08 -9.91
N VAL A 93 -0.33 1.48 -8.82
CA VAL A 93 0.28 2.27 -7.73
C VAL A 93 0.25 1.44 -6.46
N ASP A 94 1.38 1.28 -5.79
CA ASP A 94 1.40 0.70 -4.43
C ASP A 94 1.44 1.79 -3.36
N ILE A 95 0.90 1.48 -2.20
CA ILE A 95 0.76 2.46 -1.11
C ILE A 95 2.09 2.80 -0.45
N THR A 96 3.13 1.97 -0.56
CA THR A 96 4.47 2.24 -0.01
C THR A 96 5.14 3.38 -0.77
N GLU A 97 5.24 3.24 -2.11
CA GLU A 97 5.83 4.27 -2.96
C GLU A 97 5.00 5.55 -2.97
N ALA A 98 3.66 5.41 -2.93
CA ALA A 98 2.76 6.55 -2.88
C ALA A 98 2.97 7.38 -1.61
N ALA A 99 3.04 6.73 -0.44
CA ALA A 99 3.29 7.42 0.82
C ALA A 99 4.67 8.09 0.84
N ALA A 100 5.72 7.33 0.52
CA ALA A 100 7.09 7.82 0.54
C ALA A 100 7.32 8.97 -0.45
N SER A 101 6.80 8.85 -1.68
CA SER A 101 6.90 9.91 -2.69
C SER A 101 6.17 11.18 -2.26
N THR A 102 4.98 11.05 -1.68
CA THR A 102 4.21 12.18 -1.16
C THR A 102 4.94 12.86 0.00
N ALA A 103 5.49 12.07 0.92
CA ALA A 103 6.22 12.59 2.08
C ALA A 103 7.43 13.46 1.68
N MET A 104 8.11 13.13 0.58
CA MET A 104 9.25 13.90 0.08
C MET A 104 8.91 15.32 -0.40
N TYR A 105 7.63 15.61 -0.68
CA TYR A 105 7.16 16.97 -0.96
C TYR A 105 6.90 17.80 0.30
N LEU A 106 6.75 17.13 1.47
CA LEU A 106 6.36 17.75 2.72
C LEU A 106 7.52 17.98 3.69
N GLY A 107 8.57 17.17 3.62
CA GLY A 107 9.75 17.25 4.46
C GLY A 107 11.00 16.71 3.80
N HIS A 108 12.17 17.00 4.39
CA HIS A 108 13.45 16.51 3.86
C HIS A 108 13.63 15.01 4.16
N LYS A 109 13.20 14.57 5.35
CA LYS A 109 13.24 13.16 5.78
C LYS A 109 11.88 12.69 6.25
N TYR A 110 11.54 11.45 5.89
CA TYR A 110 10.36 10.77 6.41
C TYR A 110 10.74 9.50 7.17
N SER A 111 9.87 9.04 8.04
CA SER A 111 9.94 7.70 8.62
C SER A 111 8.64 6.96 8.38
N VAL A 112 8.73 5.62 8.40
CA VAL A 112 7.57 4.74 8.31
C VAL A 112 7.30 4.14 9.68
N VAL A 113 6.04 4.13 10.12
CA VAL A 113 5.59 3.38 11.30
C VAL A 113 4.73 2.21 10.84
N THR A 114 5.22 0.99 11.04
CA THR A 114 4.58 -0.26 10.61
C THR A 114 4.12 -1.11 11.80
N THR A 115 3.67 -2.32 11.54
CA THR A 115 3.11 -3.28 12.50
C THR A 115 4.19 -4.00 13.31
N LEU A 116 4.79 -5.04 12.77
CA LEU A 116 5.73 -5.92 13.45
C LEU A 116 7.17 -5.70 13.02
N ASP A 117 8.13 -5.96 13.90
CA ASP A 117 9.57 -5.85 13.60
C ASP A 117 9.99 -6.69 12.39
N ARG A 118 9.37 -7.86 12.20
CA ARG A 118 9.66 -8.72 11.06
C ARG A 118 9.27 -8.13 9.70
N THR A 119 8.41 -7.11 9.67
CA THR A 119 8.04 -6.41 8.43
C THR A 119 8.99 -5.26 8.10
N VAL A 120 9.78 -4.79 9.05
CA VAL A 120 10.71 -3.67 8.84
C VAL A 120 11.67 -3.91 7.67
N PRO A 121 12.41 -5.04 7.59
CA PRO A 121 13.30 -5.29 6.46
C PRO A 121 12.58 -5.34 5.10
N LEU A 122 11.34 -5.84 5.06
CA LEU A 122 10.56 -5.92 3.82
C LEU A 122 10.24 -4.54 3.29
N ILE A 123 9.94 -3.61 4.18
CA ILE A 123 9.63 -2.22 3.83
C ILE A 123 10.90 -1.48 3.41
N GLU A 124 12.00 -1.67 4.14
CA GLU A 124 13.31 -1.09 3.79
C GLU A 124 13.77 -1.56 2.40
N ASP A 125 13.65 -2.86 2.10
CA ASP A 125 13.99 -3.41 0.79
C ASP A 125 13.08 -2.85 -0.31
N ARG A 126 11.77 -2.68 -0.03
CA ARG A 126 10.84 -2.05 -0.98
C ARG A 126 11.21 -0.60 -1.26
N LEU A 127 11.50 0.19 -0.25
CA LEU A 127 11.93 1.59 -0.39
C LEU A 127 13.24 1.69 -1.18
N LYS A 128 14.18 0.79 -0.92
CA LYS A 128 15.47 0.72 -1.63
C LYS A 128 15.27 0.36 -3.11
N LEU A 129 14.42 -0.63 -3.40
CA LEU A 129 14.10 -1.01 -4.78
C LEU A 129 13.47 0.15 -5.55
N ALA A 130 12.64 0.94 -4.88
CA ALA A 130 12.00 2.12 -5.44
C ALA A 130 12.92 3.36 -5.53
N GLY A 131 14.12 3.31 -4.94
CA GLY A 131 15.04 4.46 -4.88
C GLY A 131 14.58 5.58 -3.95
N LEU A 132 13.79 5.25 -2.92
CA LEU A 132 13.21 6.19 -1.97
C LEU A 132 13.87 6.15 -0.58
N ASP A 133 14.75 5.15 -0.35
CA ASP A 133 15.42 4.89 0.92
C ASP A 133 16.36 6.01 1.38
N ALA A 134 16.98 6.73 0.45
CA ALA A 134 17.94 7.80 0.77
C ALA A 134 17.35 8.92 1.65
N ARG A 135 16.03 9.09 1.64
CA ARG A 135 15.31 10.08 2.46
C ARG A 135 14.45 9.44 3.55
N CYS A 136 14.50 8.12 3.69
CA CYS A 136 13.90 7.42 4.81
C CYS A 136 14.82 7.49 6.02
N ALA A 137 14.38 8.13 7.10
CA ALA A 137 15.16 8.24 8.34
C ALA A 137 15.12 6.92 9.12
N SER A 138 13.96 6.26 9.15
CA SER A 138 13.79 4.96 9.81
C SER A 138 12.50 4.26 9.37
N VAL A 139 12.45 2.95 9.59
CA VAL A 139 11.22 2.15 9.60
C VAL A 139 11.06 1.58 11.00
N ARG A 140 9.98 1.94 11.69
CA ARG A 140 9.73 1.58 13.10
C ARG A 140 8.49 0.72 13.22
N ALA A 141 8.53 -0.29 14.07
CA ALA A 141 7.41 -1.19 14.32
C ALA A 141 6.64 -0.81 15.58
N SER A 142 5.31 -0.80 15.51
CA SER A 142 4.43 -0.60 16.67
C SER A 142 4.47 -1.80 17.65
N GLY A 143 4.82 -2.98 17.15
CA GLY A 143 4.80 -4.24 17.89
C GLY A 143 3.42 -4.91 17.91
N LEU A 144 2.45 -4.40 17.14
CA LEU A 144 1.10 -4.96 17.01
C LEU A 144 0.95 -5.68 15.68
N GLY A 145 0.29 -6.84 15.68
CA GLY A 145 -0.09 -7.54 14.47
C GLY A 145 -1.18 -6.81 13.70
N VAL A 146 -1.33 -7.14 12.41
CA VAL A 146 -2.28 -6.46 11.53
C VAL A 146 -3.71 -6.53 12.06
N LEU A 147 -4.16 -7.70 12.52
CA LEU A 147 -5.51 -7.89 13.07
C LEU A 147 -5.68 -7.28 14.47
N GLU A 148 -4.60 -7.07 15.22
CA GLU A 148 -4.64 -6.40 16.52
C GLU A 148 -4.96 -4.92 16.39
N LEU A 149 -4.64 -4.28 15.26
CA LEU A 149 -4.98 -2.88 14.99
C LEU A 149 -6.49 -2.64 14.97
N GLU A 150 -7.26 -3.60 14.43
CA GLU A 150 -8.73 -3.52 14.40
C GLU A 150 -9.36 -3.91 15.73
N SER A 151 -8.79 -4.89 16.44
CA SER A 151 -9.39 -5.43 17.67
C SER A 151 -9.23 -4.53 18.89
N ASP A 152 -8.19 -3.66 18.92
CA ASP A 152 -7.93 -2.71 20.02
C ASP A 152 -7.41 -1.36 19.46
N PRO A 153 -8.33 -0.51 18.95
CA PRO A 153 -7.96 0.75 18.30
C PRO A 153 -7.24 1.74 19.22
N ASP A 154 -7.56 1.80 20.51
CA ASP A 154 -6.93 2.73 21.44
C ASP A 154 -5.47 2.32 21.71
N ARG A 155 -5.22 1.03 21.94
CA ARG A 155 -3.87 0.49 22.06
C ARG A 155 -3.06 0.69 20.77
N ALA A 156 -3.70 0.54 19.62
CA ALA A 156 -3.08 0.77 18.30
C ALA A 156 -2.62 2.22 18.15
N VAL A 157 -3.50 3.19 18.46
CA VAL A 157 -3.15 4.62 18.47
C VAL A 157 -1.95 4.91 19.36
N ASP A 158 -1.99 4.45 20.61
CA ASP A 158 -0.91 4.70 21.58
C ASP A 158 0.44 4.13 21.11
N ALA A 159 0.43 2.92 20.55
CA ALA A 159 1.64 2.27 20.05
C ALA A 159 2.22 3.01 18.85
N ILE A 160 1.37 3.41 17.90
CA ILE A 160 1.77 4.16 16.70
C ILE A 160 2.27 5.55 17.06
N VAL A 161 1.56 6.29 17.91
CA VAL A 161 1.97 7.62 18.39
C VAL A 161 3.33 7.56 19.07
N ARG A 162 3.57 6.55 19.90
CA ARG A 162 4.88 6.36 20.56
C ARG A 162 5.99 6.21 19.54
N GLN A 163 5.84 5.35 18.54
CA GLN A 163 6.85 5.14 17.50
C GLN A 163 7.02 6.34 16.57
N ALA A 164 5.94 7.05 16.29
CA ALA A 164 6.00 8.28 15.49
C ALA A 164 6.77 9.39 16.21
N ARG A 165 6.57 9.56 17.53
CA ARG A 165 7.37 10.50 18.36
C ARG A 165 8.84 10.12 18.37
N GLU A 166 9.16 8.84 18.59
CA GLU A 166 10.54 8.35 18.53
C GLU A 166 11.20 8.64 17.17
N ALA A 167 10.46 8.46 16.07
CA ALA A 167 10.96 8.78 14.73
C ALA A 167 11.26 10.28 14.56
N VAL A 168 10.40 11.16 15.10
CA VAL A 168 10.59 12.61 15.04
C VAL A 168 11.75 13.06 15.93
N GLU A 169 11.78 12.60 17.16
CA GLU A 169 12.73 13.09 18.19
C GLU A 169 14.13 12.50 18.00
N ASN A 170 14.23 11.21 17.66
CA ASN A 170 15.51 10.48 17.65
C ASN A 170 16.05 10.20 16.25
N ASP A 171 15.17 9.99 15.25
CA ASP A 171 15.60 9.71 13.86
C ASP A 171 15.53 10.96 12.96
N HIS A 172 15.02 12.07 13.53
CA HIS A 172 14.89 13.36 12.82
C HIS A 172 13.96 13.30 11.62
N ALA A 173 12.87 12.53 11.71
CA ALA A 173 11.82 12.53 10.71
C ALA A 173 11.01 13.83 10.79
N GLU A 174 10.69 14.39 9.62
CA GLU A 174 9.85 15.58 9.47
C GLU A 174 8.44 15.23 8.99
N VAL A 175 8.26 13.99 8.51
CA VAL A 175 7.00 13.42 8.03
C VAL A 175 6.92 11.96 8.45
N ILE A 176 5.72 11.49 8.82
CA ILE A 176 5.49 10.07 9.13
C ILE A 176 4.58 9.46 8.07
N CYS A 177 4.98 8.33 7.51
CA CYS A 177 4.16 7.47 6.67
C CYS A 177 3.56 6.34 7.52
N LEU A 178 2.24 6.13 7.41
CA LEU A 178 1.56 4.99 8.03
C LEU A 178 1.79 3.74 7.20
N GLY A 179 2.50 2.78 7.76
CA GLY A 179 3.02 1.59 7.09
C GLY A 179 2.07 0.39 7.08
N CYS A 180 0.76 0.62 7.05
CA CYS A 180 -0.26 -0.40 6.89
C CYS A 180 -1.56 0.23 6.40
N GLY A 181 -2.27 -0.43 5.45
CA GLY A 181 -3.57 0.03 4.99
C GLY A 181 -4.65 0.08 6.09
N GLY A 182 -4.51 -0.72 7.14
CA GLY A 182 -5.39 -0.69 8.32
C GLY A 182 -5.17 0.49 9.27
N MET A 183 -4.24 1.40 8.98
CA MET A 183 -3.95 2.58 9.82
C MET A 183 -4.60 3.88 9.29
N ALA A 184 -5.39 3.81 8.24
CA ALA A 184 -5.90 4.97 7.50
C ALA A 184 -6.68 5.99 8.37
N GLU A 185 -7.37 5.56 9.43
CA GLU A 185 -8.15 6.45 10.31
C GLU A 185 -7.34 7.11 11.44
N LEU A 186 -6.05 6.80 11.53
CA LEU A 186 -5.19 7.27 12.65
C LEU A 186 -4.48 8.59 12.37
N GLU A 187 -4.57 9.11 11.15
CA GLU A 187 -3.84 10.30 10.66
C GLU A 187 -4.01 11.52 11.59
N GLU A 188 -5.25 11.87 11.93
CA GLU A 188 -5.53 13.05 12.77
C GLU A 188 -4.96 12.92 14.18
N LYS A 189 -5.10 11.75 14.80
CA LYS A 189 -4.61 11.49 16.17
C LYS A 189 -3.09 11.52 16.21
N VAL A 190 -2.42 10.94 15.24
CA VAL A 190 -0.95 10.91 15.16
C VAL A 190 -0.41 12.31 14.83
N THR A 191 -1.05 13.06 13.94
CA THR A 191 -0.70 14.46 13.64
C THR A 191 -0.78 15.33 14.90
N ALA A 192 -1.90 15.25 15.63
CA ALA A 192 -2.08 16.02 16.86
C ALA A 192 -1.03 15.68 17.93
N ALA A 193 -0.57 14.44 17.97
CA ALA A 193 0.39 13.96 18.96
C ALA A 193 1.86 14.27 18.63
N THR A 194 2.20 14.41 17.34
CA THR A 194 3.58 14.57 16.85
C THR A 194 3.89 15.96 16.31
N GLY A 195 2.87 16.68 15.84
CA GLY A 195 3.01 18.00 15.24
C GLY A 195 3.62 18.01 13.85
N VAL A 196 3.84 16.83 13.22
CA VAL A 196 4.35 16.70 11.85
C VAL A 196 3.27 16.16 10.91
N PRO A 197 3.40 16.40 9.60
CA PRO A 197 2.50 15.80 8.61
C PRO A 197 2.53 14.27 8.67
N ILE A 198 1.36 13.67 8.58
CA ILE A 198 1.18 12.22 8.49
C ILE A 198 0.68 11.90 7.07
N VAL A 199 1.24 10.88 6.44
CA VAL A 199 0.85 10.44 5.10
C VAL A 199 0.24 9.05 5.18
N ASP A 200 -1.03 8.96 4.84
CA ASP A 200 -1.72 7.70 4.56
C ASP A 200 -1.41 7.25 3.12
N GLY A 201 -0.91 6.02 2.99
CA GLY A 201 -0.50 5.48 1.69
C GLY A 201 -1.67 5.23 0.73
N VAL A 202 -2.84 4.87 1.25
CA VAL A 202 -4.05 4.64 0.43
C VAL A 202 -4.54 5.95 -0.17
N ARG A 203 -4.66 6.99 0.66
CA ARG A 203 -5.10 8.33 0.22
C ARG A 203 -4.11 8.94 -0.79
N ALA A 204 -2.81 8.79 -0.54
CA ALA A 204 -1.76 9.23 -1.46
C ALA A 204 -1.86 8.47 -2.80
N ALA A 205 -2.05 7.15 -2.77
CA ALA A 205 -2.15 6.33 -3.97
C ALA A 205 -3.37 6.68 -4.84
N VAL A 206 -4.52 7.00 -4.23
CA VAL A 206 -5.71 7.47 -4.98
C VAL A 206 -5.39 8.75 -5.74
N THR A 207 -4.80 9.72 -5.07
CA THR A 207 -4.46 11.03 -5.70
C THR A 207 -3.46 10.86 -6.84
N ILE A 208 -2.45 10.01 -6.68
CA ILE A 208 -1.46 9.69 -7.72
C ILE A 208 -2.13 8.95 -8.88
N ALA A 209 -2.92 7.91 -8.61
CA ALA A 209 -3.62 7.13 -9.64
C ALA A 209 -4.56 8.01 -10.48
N GLU A 210 -5.37 8.85 -9.84
CA GLU A 210 -6.22 9.82 -10.54
C GLU A 210 -5.42 10.80 -11.39
N GLY A 211 -4.29 11.28 -10.88
CA GLY A 211 -3.38 12.16 -11.61
C GLY A 211 -2.85 11.50 -12.87
N LEU A 212 -2.37 10.25 -12.77
CA LEU A 212 -1.86 9.49 -13.93
C LEU A 212 -2.95 9.25 -14.97
N VAL A 213 -4.14 8.83 -14.55
CA VAL A 213 -5.29 8.62 -15.45
C VAL A 213 -5.70 9.93 -16.14
N ARG A 214 -5.80 11.04 -15.42
CA ARG A 214 -6.13 12.36 -15.99
C ARG A 214 -5.11 12.85 -17.01
N MET A 215 -3.84 12.51 -16.83
CA MET A 215 -2.77 12.82 -17.79
C MET A 215 -2.77 11.87 -18.99
N GLY A 216 -3.63 10.84 -19.01
CA GLY A 216 -3.67 9.83 -20.08
C GLY A 216 -2.43 8.92 -20.09
N LEU A 217 -1.78 8.74 -18.93
CA LEU A 217 -0.59 7.91 -18.81
C LEU A 217 -0.94 6.44 -18.52
N THR A 218 -0.15 5.56 -19.07
CA THR A 218 -0.29 4.11 -18.95
C THR A 218 1.01 3.47 -18.49
N THR A 219 0.96 2.23 -18.03
CA THR A 219 2.17 1.46 -17.72
C THR A 219 3.00 1.24 -18.99
N SER A 220 4.29 1.54 -18.95
CA SER A 220 5.20 1.32 -20.07
C SER A 220 5.30 -0.19 -20.40
N LYS A 221 5.10 -0.52 -21.69
CA LYS A 221 5.28 -1.91 -22.19
C LYS A 221 6.62 -2.12 -22.87
N VAL A 222 7.60 -1.29 -22.55
CA VAL A 222 8.96 -1.39 -23.06
C VAL A 222 9.88 -1.98 -22.00
N ARG A 223 10.55 -3.09 -22.31
CA ARG A 223 11.51 -3.79 -21.44
C ARG A 223 10.86 -4.42 -20.20
N THR A 224 11.10 -3.87 -19.01
CA THR A 224 10.81 -4.50 -17.71
C THR A 224 9.35 -4.92 -17.56
N TYR A 225 8.41 -4.04 -17.93
CA TYR A 225 6.98 -4.33 -17.79
C TYR A 225 6.31 -4.72 -19.13
N ALA A 226 7.12 -5.19 -20.10
CA ALA A 226 6.57 -5.76 -21.33
C ALA A 226 5.67 -6.96 -21.00
N THR A 227 4.54 -7.06 -21.73
CA THR A 227 3.59 -8.15 -21.53
C THR A 227 4.29 -9.51 -21.56
N PRO A 228 4.05 -10.38 -20.58
CA PRO A 228 4.70 -11.68 -20.51
C PRO A 228 4.45 -12.51 -21.77
N ARG A 229 5.50 -13.19 -22.27
CA ARG A 229 5.33 -14.13 -23.37
C ARG A 229 4.42 -15.29 -22.95
N LYS A 230 3.55 -15.73 -23.84
CA LYS A 230 2.69 -16.91 -23.59
C LYS A 230 3.55 -18.12 -23.20
N LYS A 231 3.22 -18.72 -22.08
CA LYS A 231 3.88 -19.91 -21.54
C LYS A 231 2.83 -20.90 -21.07
N LYS A 232 3.17 -22.19 -21.14
CA LYS A 232 2.36 -23.20 -20.46
C LYS A 232 2.68 -23.15 -18.97
N VAL A 233 1.71 -22.77 -18.17
CA VAL A 233 1.81 -22.81 -16.70
C VAL A 233 1.13 -24.10 -16.22
N THR A 234 1.89 -24.99 -15.56
CA THR A 234 1.38 -26.27 -15.08
C THR A 234 1.06 -26.18 -13.59
N GLY A 235 -0.12 -26.70 -13.21
CA GLY A 235 -0.57 -26.69 -11.81
C GLY A 235 -1.02 -25.30 -11.30
N TRP A 236 -1.13 -24.32 -12.20
CA TRP A 236 -1.66 -23.01 -11.85
C TRP A 236 -3.18 -23.11 -11.63
N PRO A 237 -3.68 -22.73 -10.45
CA PRO A 237 -5.10 -22.89 -10.12
C PRO A 237 -6.02 -21.84 -10.78
N PHE A 238 -5.43 -20.84 -11.49
CA PHE A 238 -6.15 -19.69 -12.02
C PHE A 238 -6.05 -19.62 -13.55
N GLN A 239 -7.02 -18.98 -14.19
CA GLN A 239 -6.99 -18.66 -15.62
C GLN A 239 -6.36 -17.27 -15.79
N LEU A 240 -5.18 -17.22 -16.36
CA LEU A 240 -4.54 -16.00 -16.84
C LEU A 240 -4.95 -15.73 -18.29
#